data_c295cfbaec28c206048cc9316b102dba
#
_entry.id   c295cfbaec28c206048cc9316b102dba
#
_cell.length_a   1.000
_cell.length_b   1.000
_cell.length_c   1.000
_cell.angle_alpha   90.00
_cell.angle_beta   90.00
_cell.angle_gamma   90.00
#
_symmetry.space_group_name_H-M   'P 1'
#
loop_
_entity.id
_entity.type
_entity.pdbx_description
1 polymer ?
#
loop_
_entity_poly.entity_id
_entity_poly.type
_entity_poly.pdbx_seq_one_letter_code
_entity_poly.pdbx_strand_id
1 'polypeptide(L)'
;AARPAAADPQGAAQAAAPAHQEVRIGLGETVLAWILIGAYGLIGNWLTYGVVPDAQVVAGMAIIIGTVLAGWGLYLLLGRRLPAVLWVSIIGMALTYPGTPYAAEIAALTGKLNFLALATPILTFAGLSVAKDVPAFRRLGWRIVVVSFMANAGTFLGAVLIAQFFMHAPLG
;
A
#
# COMPACT_ATOMS: atom_id res chain seq x y z
N ALA A 1 -0.34 24.14 -54.22
CA ALA A 1 0.57 23.26 -53.52
C ALA A 1 0.20 23.18 -52.06
N ALA A 2 -0.47 22.08 -51.63
CA ALA A 2 -0.86 21.84 -50.25
C ALA A 2 0.35 21.31 -49.48
N ARG A 3 0.71 21.98 -48.36
CA ARG A 3 1.72 21.51 -47.43
C ARG A 3 1.24 20.19 -46.80
N PRO A 4 2.05 19.12 -46.77
CA PRO A 4 1.70 17.93 -46.01
C PRO A 4 1.60 18.28 -44.52
N ALA A 5 0.51 17.87 -43.88
CA ALA A 5 0.31 18.03 -42.44
C ALA A 5 1.47 17.36 -41.70
N ALA A 6 2.16 18.13 -40.87
CA ALA A 6 3.22 17.61 -40.02
C ALA A 6 2.63 16.53 -39.12
N ALA A 7 3.17 15.32 -39.22
CA ALA A 7 2.77 14.20 -38.37
C ALA A 7 2.99 14.64 -36.90
N ASP A 8 1.94 14.55 -36.09
CA ASP A 8 1.97 14.87 -34.68
C ASP A 8 2.88 13.85 -33.94
N PRO A 9 4.07 14.27 -33.47
CA PRO A 9 5.00 13.36 -32.80
C PRO A 9 4.44 12.86 -31.44
N GLN A 10 3.48 13.59 -30.86
CA GLN A 10 2.86 13.21 -29.60
C GLN A 10 1.80 12.14 -29.81
N GLY A 11 1.04 12.18 -30.90
CA GLY A 11 0.10 11.14 -31.28
C GLY A 11 0.79 9.81 -31.60
N ALA A 12 1.95 9.86 -32.26
CA ALA A 12 2.76 8.67 -32.53
C ALA A 12 3.39 8.05 -31.27
N ALA A 13 3.79 8.89 -30.31
CA ALA A 13 4.32 8.42 -29.01
C ALA A 13 3.25 7.80 -28.12
N GLN A 14 1.99 8.32 -28.17
CA GLN A 14 0.86 7.72 -27.47
C GLN A 14 0.39 6.40 -28.11
N ALA A 15 0.45 6.27 -29.42
CA ALA A 15 0.11 5.05 -30.12
C ALA A 15 1.17 3.93 -29.92
N ALA A 16 2.40 4.31 -29.59
CA ALA A 16 3.50 3.38 -29.32
C ALA A 16 3.63 2.98 -27.83
N ALA A 17 2.82 3.57 -26.93
CA ALA A 17 2.73 3.10 -25.56
C ALA A 17 2.14 1.67 -25.57
N PRO A 18 2.84 0.66 -25.00
CA PRO A 18 2.27 -0.67 -24.92
C PRO A 18 0.95 -0.56 -24.20
N ALA A 19 -0.15 -0.97 -24.85
CA ALA A 19 -1.45 -1.08 -24.24
C ALA A 19 -1.24 -1.89 -22.95
N HIS A 20 -1.43 -1.26 -21.80
CA HIS A 20 -1.50 -1.99 -20.53
C HIS A 20 -2.61 -3.01 -20.71
N GLN A 21 -2.24 -4.24 -21.02
CA GLN A 21 -3.17 -5.35 -20.97
C GLN A 21 -3.65 -5.36 -19.51
N GLU A 22 -4.86 -4.89 -19.29
CA GLU A 22 -5.55 -5.11 -18.02
C GLU A 22 -5.73 -6.62 -17.90
N VAL A 23 -4.76 -7.25 -17.26
CA VAL A 23 -4.88 -8.64 -16.84
C VAL A 23 -6.08 -8.67 -15.89
N ARG A 24 -7.21 -9.18 -16.36
CA ARG A 24 -8.38 -9.41 -15.52
C ARG A 24 -8.04 -10.53 -14.54
N ILE A 25 -7.47 -10.13 -13.42
CA ILE A 25 -7.16 -11.05 -12.32
C ILE A 25 -8.49 -11.53 -11.76
N GLY A 26 -8.71 -12.84 -11.81
CA GLY A 26 -9.90 -13.47 -11.25
C GLY A 26 -9.94 -13.32 -9.72
N LEU A 27 -11.16 -13.39 -9.16
CA LEU A 27 -11.36 -13.34 -7.70
C LEU A 27 -10.51 -14.39 -6.98
N GLY A 28 -10.44 -15.61 -7.51
CA GLY A 28 -9.64 -16.70 -6.93
C GLY A 28 -8.15 -16.40 -6.93
N GLU A 29 -7.63 -15.83 -8.01
CA GLU A 29 -6.21 -15.44 -8.12
C GLU A 29 -5.85 -14.33 -7.13
N THR A 30 -6.76 -13.37 -6.94
CA THR A 30 -6.58 -12.29 -5.97
C THR A 30 -6.52 -12.82 -4.54
N VAL A 31 -7.45 -13.70 -4.17
CA VAL A 31 -7.48 -14.32 -2.83
C VAL A 31 -6.24 -15.20 -2.62
N LEU A 32 -5.86 -15.98 -3.62
CA LEU A 32 -4.64 -16.81 -3.56
C LEU A 32 -3.39 -15.93 -3.37
N ALA A 33 -3.29 -14.82 -4.10
CA ALA A 33 -2.18 -13.89 -3.94
C ALA A 33 -2.11 -13.33 -2.50
N TRP A 34 -3.22 -12.97 -1.89
CA TRP A 34 -3.23 -12.47 -0.50
C TRP A 34 -2.85 -13.55 0.52
N ILE A 35 -3.29 -14.80 0.31
CA ILE A 35 -2.87 -15.94 1.15
C ILE A 35 -1.37 -16.17 1.02
N LEU A 36 -0.83 -16.13 -0.20
CA LEU A 36 0.61 -16.29 -0.44
C LEU A 36 1.43 -15.15 0.19
N ILE A 37 0.96 -13.90 0.09
CA ILE A 37 1.60 -12.74 0.73
C ILE A 37 1.55 -12.89 2.26
N GLY A 38 0.43 -13.34 2.81
CA GLY A 38 0.29 -13.62 4.23
C GLY A 38 1.23 -14.72 4.72
N ALA A 39 1.33 -15.84 3.98
CA ALA A 39 2.28 -16.90 4.29
C ALA A 39 3.73 -16.41 4.24
N TYR A 40 4.07 -15.61 3.21
CA TYR A 40 5.39 -14.98 3.12
C TYR A 40 5.67 -14.03 4.29
N GLY A 41 4.67 -13.25 4.71
CA GLY A 41 4.75 -12.39 5.88
C GLY A 41 4.99 -13.17 7.18
N LEU A 42 4.35 -14.31 7.37
CA LEU A 42 4.57 -15.21 8.52
C LEU A 42 5.99 -15.75 8.53
N ILE A 43 6.50 -16.22 7.39
CA ILE A 43 7.87 -16.72 7.25
C ILE A 43 8.86 -15.58 7.53
N GLY A 44 8.63 -14.38 6.98
CA GLY A 44 9.47 -13.21 7.23
C GLY A 44 9.49 -12.78 8.69
N ASN A 45 8.33 -12.82 9.36
CA ASN A 45 8.22 -12.52 10.78
C ASN A 45 8.99 -13.54 11.65
N TRP A 46 8.93 -14.81 11.29
CA TRP A 46 9.68 -15.87 11.97
C TRP A 46 11.19 -15.72 11.75
N LEU A 47 11.64 -15.59 10.51
CA LEU A 47 13.06 -15.53 10.17
C LEU A 47 13.75 -14.27 10.71
N THR A 48 13.05 -13.14 10.72
CA THR A 48 13.63 -11.85 11.08
C THR A 48 13.53 -11.56 12.57
N TYR A 49 12.42 -11.92 13.20
CA TYR A 49 12.10 -11.56 14.58
C TYR A 49 12.01 -12.77 15.52
N GLY A 50 12.22 -13.99 15.01
CA GLY A 50 12.18 -15.22 15.81
C GLY A 50 10.77 -15.58 16.29
N VAL A 51 9.72 -14.92 15.82
CA VAL A 51 8.34 -15.16 16.21
C VAL A 51 7.85 -16.41 15.50
N VAL A 52 7.84 -17.53 16.20
CA VAL A 52 7.36 -18.81 15.67
C VAL A 52 5.89 -18.67 15.26
N PRO A 53 5.49 -19.14 14.07
CA PRO A 53 4.10 -19.10 13.61
C PRO A 53 3.24 -20.11 14.37
N ASP A 54 2.94 -19.80 15.63
CA ASP A 54 1.98 -20.53 16.44
C ASP A 54 0.53 -20.20 16.02
N ALA A 55 -0.43 -20.90 16.63
CA ALA A 55 -1.85 -20.71 16.33
C ALA A 55 -2.32 -19.25 16.52
N GLN A 56 -1.71 -18.50 17.46
CA GLN A 56 -2.09 -17.11 17.72
C GLN A 56 -1.53 -16.16 16.68
N VAL A 57 -0.30 -16.37 16.22
CA VAL A 57 0.32 -15.58 15.15
C VAL A 57 -0.41 -15.83 13.82
N VAL A 58 -0.77 -17.09 13.55
CA VAL A 58 -1.57 -17.45 12.37
C VAL A 58 -2.97 -16.83 12.44
N ALA A 59 -3.61 -16.84 13.61
CA ALA A 59 -4.90 -16.19 13.82
C ALA A 59 -4.81 -14.68 13.61
N GLY A 60 -3.76 -14.01 14.10
CA GLY A 60 -3.50 -12.60 13.84
C GLY A 60 -3.38 -12.28 12.34
N MET A 61 -2.64 -13.11 11.60
CA MET A 61 -2.53 -12.98 10.14
C MET A 61 -3.87 -13.20 9.44
N ALA A 62 -4.65 -14.20 9.87
CA ALA A 62 -5.98 -14.46 9.32
C ALA A 62 -6.94 -13.28 9.55
N ILE A 63 -6.87 -12.60 10.70
CA ILE A 63 -7.64 -11.39 10.97
C ILE A 63 -7.22 -10.26 10.01
N ILE A 64 -5.94 -10.05 9.77
CA ILE A 64 -5.45 -9.04 8.82
C ILE A 64 -5.95 -9.33 7.41
N ILE A 65 -5.77 -10.56 6.92
CA ILE A 65 -6.24 -10.96 5.59
C ILE A 65 -7.76 -10.83 5.50
N GLY A 66 -8.49 -11.27 6.52
CA GLY A 66 -9.95 -11.14 6.61
C GLY A 66 -10.42 -9.68 6.53
N THR A 67 -9.72 -8.76 7.21
CA THR A 67 -9.98 -7.31 7.15
C THR A 67 -9.78 -6.77 5.74
N VAL A 68 -8.71 -7.18 5.06
CA VAL A 68 -8.42 -6.79 3.68
C VAL A 68 -9.49 -7.34 2.73
N LEU A 69 -9.87 -8.61 2.88
CA LEU A 69 -10.93 -9.25 2.09
C LEU A 69 -12.27 -8.55 2.27
N ALA A 70 -12.64 -8.24 3.52
CA ALA A 70 -13.88 -7.54 3.84
C ALA A 70 -13.89 -6.12 3.23
N GLY A 71 -12.80 -5.37 3.38
CA GLY A 71 -12.67 -4.03 2.80
C GLY A 71 -12.72 -4.03 1.27
N TRP A 72 -12.09 -5.01 0.66
CA TRP A 72 -12.13 -5.18 -0.78
C TRP A 72 -13.53 -5.63 -1.27
N GLY A 73 -14.19 -6.51 -0.54
CA GLY A 73 -15.59 -6.88 -0.81
C GLY A 73 -16.52 -5.68 -0.74
N LEU A 74 -16.40 -4.82 0.27
CA LEU A 74 -17.15 -3.57 0.36
C LEU A 74 -16.86 -2.63 -0.82
N TYR A 75 -15.60 -2.51 -1.22
CA TYR A 75 -15.21 -1.73 -2.39
C TYR A 75 -15.92 -2.20 -3.66
N LEU A 76 -16.05 -3.52 -3.86
CA LEU A 76 -16.77 -4.08 -5.00
C LEU A 76 -18.28 -3.83 -4.91
N LEU A 77 -18.87 -3.95 -3.72
CA LEU A 77 -20.32 -3.78 -3.47
C LEU A 77 -20.76 -2.32 -3.58
N LEU A 78 -19.99 -1.38 -3.04
CA LEU A 78 -20.34 0.05 -3.01
C LEU A 78 -19.93 0.83 -4.27
N GLY A 79 -19.55 0.15 -5.35
CA GLY A 79 -19.46 0.75 -6.68
C GLY A 79 -18.17 1.53 -6.96
N ARG A 80 -17.02 1.14 -6.43
CA ARG A 80 -15.67 1.64 -6.82
C ARG A 80 -15.46 3.15 -6.73
N ARG A 81 -16.36 3.90 -6.08
CA ARG A 81 -16.25 5.37 -5.97
C ARG A 81 -15.16 5.82 -5.01
N LEU A 82 -14.84 4.99 -4.02
CA LEU A 82 -13.81 5.26 -3.03
C LEU A 82 -12.71 4.20 -3.13
N PRO A 83 -11.43 4.53 -2.85
CA PRO A 83 -10.35 3.56 -2.89
C PRO A 83 -10.55 2.43 -1.88
N ALA A 84 -10.18 1.19 -2.25
CA ALA A 84 -10.32 0.00 -1.41
C ALA A 84 -9.63 0.17 -0.04
N VAL A 85 -8.49 0.88 -0.01
CA VAL A 85 -7.71 1.15 1.21
C VAL A 85 -8.55 1.88 2.26
N LEU A 86 -9.44 2.78 1.86
CA LEU A 86 -10.31 3.50 2.77
C LEU A 86 -11.27 2.56 3.52
N TRP A 87 -11.86 1.61 2.81
CA TRP A 87 -12.74 0.61 3.40
C TRP A 87 -12.01 -0.33 4.35
N VAL A 88 -10.81 -0.78 3.96
CA VAL A 88 -9.93 -1.59 4.83
C VAL A 88 -9.59 -0.82 6.11
N SER A 89 -9.26 0.46 6.00
CA SER A 89 -8.93 1.31 7.16
C SER A 89 -10.11 1.49 8.10
N ILE A 90 -11.31 1.75 7.56
CA ILE A 90 -12.53 1.88 8.37
C ILE A 90 -12.84 0.59 9.13
N ILE A 91 -12.76 -0.56 8.45
CA ILE A 91 -13.01 -1.86 9.10
C ILE A 91 -11.95 -2.13 10.16
N GLY A 92 -10.66 -1.89 9.85
CA GLY A 92 -9.58 -2.05 10.81
C GLY A 92 -9.76 -1.19 12.06
N MET A 93 -10.12 0.09 11.87
CA MET A 93 -10.43 0.98 13.00
C MET A 93 -11.63 0.49 13.82
N ALA A 94 -12.71 0.05 13.16
CA ALA A 94 -13.89 -0.45 13.84
C ALA A 94 -13.59 -1.72 14.66
N LEU A 95 -12.76 -2.62 14.14
CA LEU A 95 -12.35 -3.84 14.84
C LEU A 95 -11.46 -3.58 16.06
N THR A 96 -10.63 -2.54 15.99
CA THR A 96 -9.69 -2.19 17.07
C THR A 96 -10.18 -1.05 17.98
N TYR A 97 -11.37 -0.53 17.72
CA TYR A 97 -11.94 0.54 18.55
C TYR A 97 -12.20 0.05 19.98
N PRO A 98 -11.80 0.79 21.03
CA PRO A 98 -11.86 0.34 22.42
C PRO A 98 -13.26 -0.04 22.94
N GLY A 99 -14.32 0.40 22.28
CA GLY A 99 -15.72 0.04 22.60
C GLY A 99 -16.22 -1.23 21.91
N THR A 100 -15.44 -1.83 21.03
CA THR A 100 -15.85 -3.04 20.31
C THR A 100 -15.53 -4.29 21.15
N PRO A 101 -16.49 -5.22 21.33
CA PRO A 101 -16.19 -6.50 21.96
C PRO A 101 -15.06 -7.20 21.20
N TYR A 102 -14.14 -7.82 21.94
CA TYR A 102 -12.93 -8.47 21.40
C TYR A 102 -11.85 -7.55 20.80
N ALA A 103 -11.97 -6.21 20.84
CA ALA A 103 -10.96 -5.30 20.30
C ALA A 103 -9.57 -5.53 20.92
N ALA A 104 -9.50 -5.76 22.23
CA ALA A 104 -8.25 -6.04 22.94
C ALA A 104 -7.61 -7.38 22.48
N GLU A 105 -8.42 -8.40 22.23
CA GLU A 105 -7.96 -9.70 21.77
C GLU A 105 -7.44 -9.61 20.30
N ILE A 106 -8.19 -8.93 19.44
CA ILE A 106 -7.80 -8.66 18.05
C ILE A 106 -6.48 -7.89 18.02
N ALA A 107 -6.35 -6.84 18.83
CA ALA A 107 -5.13 -6.05 18.92
C ALA A 107 -3.94 -6.88 19.45
N ALA A 108 -4.17 -7.76 20.43
CA ALA A 108 -3.15 -8.64 20.97
C ALA A 108 -2.66 -9.69 19.96
N LEU A 109 -3.58 -10.26 19.18
CA LEU A 109 -3.26 -11.26 18.14
C LEU A 109 -2.53 -10.62 16.95
N THR A 110 -3.04 -9.50 16.44
CA THR A 110 -2.42 -8.79 15.32
C THR A 110 -1.11 -8.11 15.70
N GLY A 111 -0.97 -7.67 16.94
CA GLY A 111 0.25 -7.07 17.47
C GLY A 111 1.45 -8.02 17.58
N LYS A 112 1.24 -9.34 17.49
CA LYS A 112 2.33 -10.32 17.40
C LYS A 112 3.06 -10.31 16.06
N LEU A 113 2.43 -9.73 15.03
CA LEU A 113 3.01 -9.56 13.71
C LEU A 113 3.76 -8.24 13.64
N ASN A 114 5.05 -8.32 13.36
CA ASN A 114 5.85 -7.11 13.22
C ASN A 114 5.51 -6.42 11.89
N PHE A 115 5.15 -5.14 11.97
CA PHE A 115 4.81 -4.33 10.78
C PHE A 115 5.94 -4.32 9.74
N LEU A 116 7.21 -4.27 10.19
CA LEU A 116 8.35 -4.25 9.27
C LEU A 116 8.49 -5.56 8.48
N ALA A 117 8.14 -6.72 9.08
CA ALA A 117 8.13 -7.97 8.36
C ALA A 117 7.10 -7.99 7.23
N LEU A 118 5.94 -7.33 7.44
CA LEU A 118 4.89 -7.19 6.43
C LEU A 118 5.25 -6.11 5.38
N ALA A 119 5.96 -5.06 5.79
CA ALA A 119 6.37 -3.97 4.90
C ALA A 119 7.48 -4.40 3.92
N THR A 120 8.34 -5.34 4.30
CA THR A 120 9.47 -5.79 3.46
C THR A 120 9.04 -6.28 2.06
N PRO A 121 8.05 -7.16 1.89
CA PRO A 121 7.54 -7.53 0.58
C PRO A 121 7.03 -6.35 -0.22
N ILE A 122 6.33 -5.42 0.43
CA ILE A 122 5.78 -4.21 -0.22
C ILE A 122 6.91 -3.36 -0.79
N LEU A 123 7.98 -3.15 -0.02
CA LEU A 123 9.17 -2.41 -0.46
C LEU A 123 9.88 -3.10 -1.62
N THR A 124 9.93 -4.43 -1.63
CA THR A 124 10.51 -5.21 -2.73
C THR A 124 9.71 -5.00 -4.02
N PHE A 125 8.39 -5.11 -3.96
CA PHE A 125 7.53 -4.86 -5.12
C PHE A 125 7.57 -3.39 -5.57
N ALA A 126 7.62 -2.44 -4.64
CA ALA A 126 7.79 -1.03 -4.95
C ALA A 126 9.13 -0.79 -5.68
N GLY A 127 10.23 -1.37 -5.17
CA GLY A 127 11.53 -1.30 -5.82
C GLY A 127 11.54 -1.89 -7.23
N LEU A 128 10.87 -3.03 -7.43
CA LEU A 128 10.74 -3.66 -8.74
C LEU A 128 9.92 -2.81 -9.71
N SER A 129 8.88 -2.14 -9.22
CA SER A 129 8.07 -1.21 -10.01
C SER A 129 8.88 0.02 -10.43
N VAL A 130 9.65 0.59 -9.50
CA VAL A 130 10.55 1.73 -9.81
C VAL A 130 11.62 1.32 -10.84
N ALA A 131 12.13 0.08 -10.79
CA ALA A 131 13.11 -0.40 -11.74
C ALA A 131 12.63 -0.35 -13.20
N LYS A 132 11.34 -0.54 -13.45
CA LYS A 132 10.73 -0.43 -14.78
C LYS A 132 10.73 1.02 -15.28
N ASP A 133 10.66 1.98 -14.37
CA ASP A 133 10.58 3.40 -14.70
C ASP A 133 11.94 4.12 -14.71
N VAL A 134 13.03 3.38 -14.44
CA VAL A 134 14.40 3.93 -14.47
C VAL A 134 14.72 4.70 -15.77
N PRO A 135 14.30 4.26 -16.98
CA PRO A 135 14.53 5.04 -18.18
C PRO A 135 13.82 6.40 -18.18
N ALA A 136 12.62 6.48 -17.60
CA ALA A 136 11.87 7.72 -17.42
C ALA A 136 12.55 8.64 -16.39
N PHE A 137 13.00 8.08 -15.27
CA PHE A 137 13.77 8.81 -14.25
C PHE A 137 15.08 9.39 -14.81
N ARG A 138 15.78 8.65 -15.65
CA ARG A 138 17.01 9.14 -16.31
C ARG A 138 16.76 10.33 -17.22
N ARG A 139 15.59 10.42 -17.87
CA ARG A 139 15.19 11.57 -18.69
C ARG A 139 14.92 12.83 -17.88
N LEU A 140 14.37 12.67 -16.67
CA LEU A 140 14.09 13.76 -15.73
C LEU A 140 15.36 14.31 -15.06
N GLY A 141 16.43 13.52 -15.05
CA GLY A 141 17.74 13.89 -14.53
C GLY A 141 17.73 14.21 -13.04
N TRP A 142 18.67 15.03 -12.59
CA TRP A 142 18.85 15.36 -11.17
C TRP A 142 17.68 16.15 -10.57
N ARG A 143 16.86 16.79 -11.42
CA ARG A 143 15.70 17.58 -10.98
C ARG A 143 14.70 16.75 -10.18
N ILE A 144 14.46 15.49 -10.56
CA ILE A 144 13.54 14.61 -9.83
C ILE A 144 14.06 14.29 -8.44
N VAL A 145 15.38 14.16 -8.29
CA VAL A 145 16.01 13.89 -7.00
C VAL A 145 15.77 15.07 -6.03
N VAL A 146 15.98 16.30 -6.52
CA VAL A 146 15.73 17.51 -5.72
C VAL A 146 14.27 17.64 -5.34
N VAL A 147 13.35 17.43 -6.30
CA VAL A 147 11.90 17.50 -6.03
C VAL A 147 11.50 16.45 -5.01
N SER A 148 11.98 15.20 -5.14
CA SER A 148 11.69 14.12 -4.19
C SER A 148 12.22 14.43 -2.80
N PHE A 149 13.44 14.97 -2.71
CA PHE A 149 14.02 15.38 -1.44
C PHE A 149 13.24 16.53 -0.79
N MET A 150 12.86 17.53 -1.56
CA MET A 150 12.05 18.66 -1.09
C MET A 150 10.66 18.22 -0.64
N ALA A 151 10.01 17.32 -1.38
CA ALA A 151 8.73 16.75 -1.01
C ALA A 151 8.80 15.96 0.31
N ASN A 152 9.81 15.10 0.45
CA ASN A 152 10.03 14.33 1.68
C ASN A 152 10.33 15.24 2.87
N ALA A 153 11.24 16.19 2.69
CA ALA A 153 11.58 17.17 3.74
C ALA A 153 10.35 18.01 4.15
N GLY A 154 9.56 18.48 3.16
CA GLY A 154 8.34 19.23 3.42
C GLY A 154 7.29 18.43 4.18
N THR A 155 7.09 17.17 3.81
CA THR A 155 6.16 16.26 4.50
C THR A 155 6.62 16.01 5.94
N PHE A 156 7.91 15.71 6.14
CA PHE A 156 8.47 15.46 7.47
C PHE A 156 8.40 16.70 8.36
N LEU A 157 8.87 17.84 7.87
CA LEU A 157 8.83 19.09 8.63
C LEU A 157 7.40 19.53 8.93
N GLY A 158 6.49 19.39 7.95
CA GLY A 158 5.07 19.70 8.16
C GLY A 158 4.45 18.82 9.25
N ALA A 159 4.71 17.52 9.22
CA ALA A 159 4.23 16.60 10.26
C ALA A 159 4.79 16.94 11.65
N VAL A 160 6.09 17.24 11.74
CA VAL A 160 6.75 17.63 13.00
C VAL A 160 6.18 18.92 13.56
N LEU A 161 6.00 19.94 12.71
CA LEU A 161 5.43 21.23 13.14
C LEU A 161 4.00 21.09 13.65
N ILE A 162 3.17 20.30 12.94
CA ILE A 162 1.80 20.03 13.38
C ILE A 162 1.81 19.29 14.72
N ALA A 163 2.60 18.22 14.83
CA ALA A 163 2.70 17.46 16.07
C ALA A 163 3.17 18.35 17.23
N GLN A 164 4.18 19.18 17.00
CA GLN A 164 4.72 20.09 18.03
C GLN A 164 3.68 21.15 18.45
N PHE A 165 2.90 21.67 17.51
CA PHE A 165 1.82 22.62 17.80
C PHE A 165 0.76 21.97 18.71
N PHE A 166 0.32 20.74 18.41
CA PHE A 166 -0.66 20.05 19.21
C PHE A 166 -0.11 19.58 20.57
N MET A 167 1.17 19.20 20.65
CA MET A 167 1.78 18.81 21.91
C MET A 167 2.07 19.97 22.85
N HIS A 168 2.27 21.19 22.34
CA HIS A 168 2.50 22.40 23.14
C HIS A 168 1.23 23.23 23.36
N ALA A 169 0.10 22.89 22.69
CA ALA A 169 -1.18 23.48 23.03
C ALA A 169 -1.58 22.99 24.40
N PRO A 170 -1.69 23.86 25.44
CA PRO A 170 -2.17 23.42 26.74
C PRO A 170 -3.59 22.91 26.54
N LEU A 171 -3.80 21.62 26.74
CA LEU A 171 -5.13 21.05 26.90
C LEU A 171 -5.65 21.62 28.22
N GLY A 172 -6.40 22.74 28.11
CA GLY A 172 -7.05 23.40 29.25
C GLY A 172 -8.19 22.58 29.84
#